data_92a42d4481e1dd44f0327b282643975e
#
_entry.id   92a42d4481e1dd44f0327b282643975e
#
_cell.length_a   1.000
_cell.length_b   1.000
_cell.length_c   1.000
_cell.angle_alpha   90.00
_cell.angle_beta   90.00
_cell.angle_gamma   90.00
#
_symmetry.space_group_name_H-M   'P 1'
#
loop_
_entity.id
_entity.type
_entity.pdbx_description
1 polymer ?
#
loop_
_entity_poly.entity_id
_entity_poly.type
_entity_poly.pdbx_seq_one_letter_code
_entity_poly.pdbx_strand_id
1 'polypeptide(L)'
;FGLPDPRTVGSGNPGATNVLRSGKKLAAALTLLGDVVKGWLPVWLAMQSDMLMWVVAYVSLAVFIGHLYPIFYKFQGGKGVATALGVMFALSPLLALAALVTWIGVFAVSRYSSLAAIVAASLAPVYAWYLLSAYTDYLITVLIMSVLLVWRHRSNIKKLLAGTESGFGKK
;
A
#
# COMPACT_ATOMS: atom_id res chain seq x y z
N PHE A 1 6.94 -4.38 22.04
CA PHE A 1 7.98 -5.13 21.32
C PHE A 1 9.39 -4.61 21.63
N GLY A 2 9.55 -3.53 22.39
CA GLY A 2 10.85 -2.93 22.72
C GLY A 2 11.64 -2.42 21.51
N LEU A 3 10.95 -2.08 20.41
CA LEU A 3 11.56 -1.54 19.20
C LEU A 3 11.63 -0.01 19.26
N PRO A 4 12.68 0.61 18.69
CA PRO A 4 12.68 2.05 18.45
C PRO A 4 11.57 2.43 17.46
N ASP A 5 11.18 3.70 17.47
CA ASP A 5 10.19 4.21 16.51
C ASP A 5 10.70 3.96 15.06
N PRO A 6 9.93 3.25 14.20
CA PRO A 6 10.35 2.93 12.85
C PRO A 6 10.56 4.19 11.97
N ARG A 7 10.10 5.36 12.40
CA ARG A 7 10.34 6.64 11.74
C ARG A 7 11.75 7.20 11.98
N THR A 8 12.42 6.73 13.04
CA THR A 8 13.78 7.18 13.40
C THR A 8 14.88 6.22 12.94
N VAL A 9 14.51 5.03 12.42
CA VAL A 9 15.45 3.98 12.03
C VAL A 9 15.22 3.47 10.60
N GLY A 10 16.26 2.92 10.02
CA GLY A 10 16.22 2.32 8.68
C GLY A 10 15.77 3.28 7.59
N SER A 11 14.66 2.97 6.90
CA SER A 11 14.13 3.84 5.84
C SER A 11 13.30 5.02 6.35
N GLY A 12 13.08 5.13 7.66
CA GLY A 12 12.19 6.14 8.26
C GLY A 12 10.70 5.93 7.97
N ASN A 13 10.32 4.83 7.32
CA ASN A 13 8.93 4.54 6.99
C ASN A 13 8.29 3.63 8.06
N PRO A 14 7.10 3.95 8.62
CA PRO A 14 6.46 3.13 9.64
C PRO A 14 5.82 1.83 9.12
N GLY A 15 6.10 1.41 7.88
CA GLY A 15 5.53 0.21 7.27
C GLY A 15 6.26 -1.09 7.62
N ALA A 16 5.58 -2.21 7.39
CA ALA A 16 6.02 -3.57 7.73
C ALA A 16 7.44 -3.93 7.23
N THR A 17 7.83 -3.49 6.04
CA THR A 17 9.16 -3.74 5.46
C THR A 17 10.28 -3.14 6.32
N ASN A 18 10.09 -1.93 6.86
CA ASN A 18 11.07 -1.29 7.72
C ASN A 18 11.12 -1.96 9.10
N VAL A 19 9.96 -2.33 9.64
CA VAL A 19 9.85 -3.10 10.89
C VAL A 19 10.53 -4.48 10.74
N LEU A 20 10.37 -5.15 9.60
CA LEU A 20 11.02 -6.44 9.33
C LEU A 20 12.56 -6.32 9.36
N ARG A 21 13.11 -5.22 8.87
CA ARG A 21 14.56 -4.94 8.89
C ARG A 21 15.12 -4.79 10.30
N SER A 22 14.31 -4.48 11.31
CA SER A 22 14.71 -4.48 12.72
C SER A 22 14.83 -5.89 13.33
N GLY A 23 14.56 -6.96 12.55
CA GLY A 23 14.66 -8.35 12.96
C GLY A 23 13.43 -8.91 13.69
N LYS A 24 12.42 -8.13 13.98
CA LYS A 24 11.21 -8.56 14.69
C LYS A 24 10.10 -8.97 13.71
N LYS A 25 10.13 -10.23 13.26
CA LYS A 25 9.19 -10.78 12.27
C LYS A 25 7.72 -10.65 12.69
N LEU A 26 7.40 -10.94 13.98
CA LEU A 26 6.03 -10.83 14.49
C LEU A 26 5.52 -9.39 14.44
N ALA A 27 6.32 -8.41 14.85
CA ALA A 27 5.95 -7.01 14.79
C ALA A 27 5.69 -6.56 13.33
N ALA A 28 6.53 -7.02 12.39
CA ALA A 28 6.34 -6.73 10.96
C ALA A 28 5.05 -7.37 10.42
N ALA A 29 4.75 -8.62 10.79
CA ALA A 29 3.53 -9.31 10.39
C ALA A 29 2.27 -8.60 10.94
N LEU A 30 2.28 -8.20 12.22
CA LEU A 30 1.17 -7.45 12.82
C LEU A 30 1.00 -6.06 12.20
N THR A 31 2.09 -5.37 11.86
CA THR A 31 2.04 -4.10 11.14
C THR A 31 1.42 -4.29 9.75
N LEU A 32 1.83 -5.33 9.02
CA LEU A 32 1.27 -5.64 7.71
C LEU A 32 -0.23 -5.94 7.80
N LEU A 33 -0.59 -6.84 8.72
CA LEU A 33 -1.99 -7.23 8.93
C LEU A 33 -2.85 -6.02 9.33
N GLY A 34 -2.40 -5.22 10.29
CA GLY A 34 -3.12 -4.02 10.72
C GLY A 34 -3.29 -3.01 9.59
N ASP A 35 -2.26 -2.83 8.75
CA ASP A 35 -2.33 -1.93 7.60
C ASP A 35 -3.29 -2.43 6.51
N VAL A 36 -3.36 -3.76 6.27
CA VAL A 36 -4.32 -4.36 5.35
C VAL A 36 -5.74 -4.27 5.90
N VAL A 37 -5.94 -4.70 7.16
CA VAL A 37 -7.26 -4.72 7.80
C VAL A 37 -7.88 -3.33 7.88
N LYS A 38 -7.11 -2.30 8.26
CA LYS A 38 -7.63 -0.93 8.31
C LYS A 38 -8.01 -0.39 6.92
N GLY A 39 -7.37 -0.89 5.84
CA GLY A 39 -7.75 -0.57 4.47
C GLY A 39 -9.01 -1.30 4.04
N TRP A 40 -9.10 -2.58 4.38
CA TRP A 40 -10.19 -3.47 3.97
C TRP A 40 -11.49 -3.22 4.74
N LEU A 41 -11.42 -3.21 6.08
CA LEU A 41 -12.60 -3.27 6.94
C LEU A 41 -13.57 -2.08 6.74
N PRO A 42 -13.14 -0.80 6.72
CA PRO A 42 -14.08 0.30 6.53
C PRO A 42 -14.73 0.29 5.15
N VAL A 43 -14.01 -0.09 4.11
CA VAL A 43 -14.53 -0.17 2.75
C VAL A 43 -15.52 -1.32 2.62
N TRP A 44 -15.19 -2.48 3.18
CA TRP A 44 -16.08 -3.63 3.22
C TRP A 44 -17.38 -3.32 3.98
N LEU A 45 -17.30 -2.66 5.15
CA LEU A 45 -18.48 -2.21 5.90
C LEU A 45 -19.34 -1.25 5.09
N ALA A 46 -18.75 -0.29 4.40
CA ALA A 46 -19.49 0.64 3.54
C ALA A 46 -20.24 -0.11 2.42
N MET A 47 -19.61 -1.13 1.80
CA MET A 47 -20.25 -1.96 0.78
C MET A 47 -21.40 -2.80 1.35
N GLN A 48 -21.25 -3.36 2.57
CA GLN A 48 -22.29 -4.15 3.24
C GLN A 48 -23.47 -3.29 3.73
N SER A 49 -23.28 -1.98 3.85
CA SER A 49 -24.33 -1.04 4.28
C SER A 49 -25.13 -0.47 3.09
N ASP A 50 -25.07 -1.09 1.92
CA ASP A 50 -25.74 -0.66 0.69
C ASP A 50 -25.53 0.81 0.32
N MET A 51 -24.34 1.34 0.67
CA MET A 51 -23.99 2.72 0.34
C MET A 51 -23.76 2.89 -1.17
N LEU A 52 -24.10 4.07 -1.66
CA LEU A 52 -23.85 4.44 -3.06
C LEU A 52 -22.36 4.29 -3.41
N MET A 53 -22.06 3.89 -4.64
CA MET A 53 -20.70 3.61 -5.11
C MET A 53 -19.72 4.76 -4.85
N TRP A 54 -20.14 6.02 -5.07
CA TRP A 54 -19.31 7.18 -4.79
C TRP A 54 -18.98 7.34 -3.30
N VAL A 55 -19.88 6.94 -2.37
CA VAL A 55 -19.61 6.94 -0.92
C VAL A 55 -18.52 5.92 -0.58
N VAL A 56 -18.63 4.69 -1.13
CA VAL A 56 -17.60 3.65 -0.97
C VAL A 56 -16.26 4.13 -1.53
N ALA A 57 -16.26 4.83 -2.66
CA ALA A 57 -15.06 5.42 -3.24
C ALA A 57 -14.42 6.46 -2.31
N TYR A 58 -15.21 7.37 -1.72
CA TYR A 58 -14.70 8.34 -0.74
C TYR A 58 -14.20 7.68 0.54
N VAL A 59 -14.87 6.66 1.07
CA VAL A 59 -14.38 5.88 2.22
C VAL A 59 -13.02 5.26 1.89
N SER A 60 -12.88 4.68 0.69
CA SER A 60 -11.63 4.08 0.22
C SER A 60 -10.48 5.10 0.18
N LEU A 61 -10.74 6.29 -0.38
CA LEU A 61 -9.75 7.37 -0.42
C LEU A 61 -9.44 7.92 0.97
N ALA A 62 -10.45 8.12 1.81
CA ALA A 62 -10.27 8.63 3.18
C ALA A 62 -9.39 7.71 4.01
N VAL A 63 -9.63 6.41 3.97
CA VAL A 63 -8.80 5.41 4.68
C VAL A 63 -7.37 5.40 4.16
N PHE A 64 -7.18 5.45 2.85
CA PHE A 64 -5.86 5.47 2.23
C PHE A 64 -5.10 6.75 2.57
N ILE A 65 -5.72 7.92 2.42
CA ILE A 65 -5.13 9.23 2.74
C ILE A 65 -4.83 9.32 4.25
N GLY A 66 -5.71 8.82 5.11
CA GLY A 66 -5.50 8.78 6.55
C GLY A 66 -4.28 7.94 6.96
N HIS A 67 -3.96 6.86 6.21
CA HIS A 67 -2.71 6.14 6.39
C HIS A 67 -1.48 6.94 5.92
N LEU A 68 -1.58 7.68 4.81
CA LEU A 68 -0.47 8.49 4.30
C LEU A 68 -0.15 9.69 5.20
N TYR A 69 -1.21 10.29 5.77
CA TYR A 69 -1.16 11.54 6.54
C TYR A 69 -1.93 11.43 7.87
N PRO A 70 -1.52 10.56 8.80
CA PRO A 70 -2.22 10.37 10.07
C PRO A 70 -2.10 11.62 10.95
N ILE A 71 -3.25 12.16 11.37
CA ILE A 71 -3.34 13.38 12.16
C ILE A 71 -2.57 13.24 13.50
N PHE A 72 -2.76 12.11 14.20
CA PHE A 72 -2.13 11.85 15.49
C PHE A 72 -0.60 11.67 15.42
N TYR A 73 -0.03 11.55 14.24
CA TYR A 73 1.41 11.38 14.03
C TYR A 73 2.02 12.52 13.22
N LYS A 74 1.48 13.75 13.40
CA LYS A 74 1.97 14.96 12.71
C LYS A 74 2.06 14.77 11.19
N PHE A 75 1.08 14.07 10.61
CA PHE A 75 0.99 13.74 9.18
C PHE A 75 2.17 12.92 8.62
N GLN A 76 2.95 12.26 9.49
CA GLN A 76 4.08 11.41 9.10
C GLN A 76 3.66 9.94 9.05
N GLY A 77 2.94 9.58 7.99
CA GLY A 77 2.44 8.23 7.76
C GLY A 77 3.31 7.37 6.84
N GLY A 78 2.78 6.20 6.51
CA GLY A 78 3.39 5.24 5.62
C GLY A 78 3.32 5.61 4.14
N LYS A 79 3.62 4.63 3.28
CA LYS A 79 3.53 4.76 1.82
C LYS A 79 2.24 4.18 1.23
N GLY A 80 1.45 3.49 2.04
CA GLY A 80 0.11 3.04 1.68
C GLY A 80 0.01 1.68 0.99
N VAL A 81 1.10 0.95 0.78
CA VAL A 81 1.09 -0.31 -0.02
C VAL A 81 0.11 -1.35 0.55
N ALA A 82 0.24 -1.69 1.83
CA ALA A 82 -0.61 -2.67 2.49
C ALA A 82 -2.06 -2.17 2.63
N THR A 83 -2.24 -0.88 2.92
CA THR A 83 -3.57 -0.27 3.02
C THR A 83 -4.27 -0.23 1.67
N ALA A 84 -3.55 0.10 0.57
CA ALA A 84 -4.08 0.03 -0.78
C ALA A 84 -4.48 -1.41 -1.16
N LEU A 85 -3.66 -2.40 -0.79
CA LEU A 85 -4.01 -3.81 -0.98
C LEU A 85 -5.31 -4.17 -0.26
N GLY A 86 -5.47 -3.72 0.99
CA GLY A 86 -6.70 -3.92 1.76
C GLY A 86 -7.93 -3.28 1.12
N VAL A 87 -7.81 -2.03 0.67
CA VAL A 87 -8.87 -1.34 -0.09
C VAL A 87 -9.23 -2.11 -1.36
N MET A 88 -8.23 -2.48 -2.17
CA MET A 88 -8.45 -3.24 -3.39
C MET A 88 -9.09 -4.60 -3.11
N PHE A 89 -8.76 -5.26 -1.99
CA PHE A 89 -9.37 -6.52 -1.60
C PHE A 89 -10.86 -6.37 -1.27
N ALA A 90 -11.27 -5.25 -0.66
CA ALA A 90 -12.67 -4.96 -0.43
C ALA A 90 -13.42 -4.67 -1.74
N LEU A 91 -12.85 -3.85 -2.63
CA LEU A 91 -13.47 -3.48 -3.90
C LEU A 91 -13.55 -4.66 -4.89
N SER A 92 -12.49 -5.45 -4.99
CA SER A 92 -12.40 -6.66 -5.84
C SER A 92 -11.25 -7.55 -5.38
N PRO A 93 -11.53 -8.76 -4.87
CA PRO A 93 -10.49 -9.73 -4.52
C PRO A 93 -9.55 -10.07 -5.68
N LEU A 94 -10.05 -10.12 -6.92
CA LEU A 94 -9.23 -10.38 -8.11
C LEU A 94 -8.26 -9.23 -8.39
N LEU A 95 -8.67 -7.98 -8.20
CA LEU A 95 -7.81 -6.81 -8.32
C LEU A 95 -6.66 -6.87 -7.30
N ALA A 96 -7.00 -7.15 -6.04
CA ALA A 96 -6.00 -7.29 -4.98
C ALA A 96 -5.03 -8.43 -5.27
N LEU A 97 -5.54 -9.57 -5.75
CA LEU A 97 -4.72 -10.73 -6.11
C LEU A 97 -3.76 -10.39 -7.26
N ALA A 98 -4.22 -9.73 -8.32
CA ALA A 98 -3.39 -9.30 -9.43
C ALA A 98 -2.25 -8.36 -8.98
N ALA A 99 -2.59 -7.36 -8.15
CA ALA A 99 -1.61 -6.45 -7.58
C ALA A 99 -0.60 -7.18 -6.67
N LEU A 100 -1.06 -8.12 -5.83
CA LEU A 100 -0.23 -8.91 -4.93
C LEU A 100 0.72 -9.84 -5.70
N VAL A 101 0.22 -10.55 -6.72
CA VAL A 101 1.03 -11.45 -7.58
C VAL A 101 2.10 -10.63 -8.31
N THR A 102 1.74 -9.46 -8.84
CA THR A 102 2.71 -8.54 -9.44
C THR A 102 3.78 -8.13 -8.43
N TRP A 103 3.37 -7.73 -7.22
CA TRP A 103 4.31 -7.34 -6.17
C TRP A 103 5.26 -8.49 -5.81
N ILE A 104 4.74 -9.70 -5.60
CA ILE A 104 5.53 -10.90 -5.27
C ILE A 104 6.51 -11.22 -6.40
N GLY A 105 6.06 -11.24 -7.66
CA GLY A 105 6.90 -11.54 -8.82
C GLY A 105 8.06 -10.56 -8.98
N VAL A 106 7.76 -9.26 -8.93
CA VAL A 106 8.81 -8.23 -9.02
C VAL A 106 9.76 -8.29 -7.83
N PHE A 107 9.25 -8.53 -6.62
CA PHE A 107 10.09 -8.66 -5.42
C PHE A 107 10.98 -9.89 -5.47
N ALA A 108 10.48 -11.04 -5.92
CA ALA A 108 11.23 -12.27 -6.03
C ALA A 108 12.46 -12.12 -6.95
N VAL A 109 12.29 -11.40 -8.06
CA VAL A 109 13.36 -11.15 -9.03
C VAL A 109 14.30 -10.02 -8.57
N SER A 110 13.74 -8.88 -8.18
CA SER A 110 14.52 -7.65 -7.94
C SER A 110 15.12 -7.56 -6.54
N ARG A 111 14.48 -8.19 -5.53
CA ARG A 111 14.76 -8.05 -4.11
C ARG A 111 14.53 -6.63 -3.54
N TYR A 112 13.91 -5.74 -4.31
CA TYR A 112 13.52 -4.39 -3.88
C TYR A 112 12.02 -4.30 -3.63
N SER A 113 11.60 -4.21 -2.36
CA SER A 113 10.18 -4.04 -1.97
C SER A 113 9.58 -2.74 -2.53
N SER A 114 10.40 -1.68 -2.62
CA SER A 114 9.96 -0.40 -3.20
C SER A 114 9.70 -0.49 -4.70
N LEU A 115 10.56 -1.17 -5.47
CA LEU A 115 10.34 -1.40 -6.89
C LEU A 115 9.08 -2.24 -7.13
N ALA A 116 8.92 -3.31 -6.36
CA ALA A 116 7.73 -4.15 -6.44
C ALA A 116 6.44 -3.36 -6.16
N ALA A 117 6.46 -2.47 -5.16
CA ALA A 117 5.31 -1.62 -4.84
C ALA A 117 5.00 -0.59 -5.94
N ILE A 118 6.03 0.01 -6.54
CA ILE A 118 5.87 0.98 -7.63
C ILE A 118 5.28 0.28 -8.86
N VAL A 119 5.81 -0.88 -9.25
CA VAL A 119 5.30 -1.63 -10.43
C VAL A 119 3.86 -2.09 -10.20
N ALA A 120 3.56 -2.69 -9.04
CA ALA A 120 2.21 -3.13 -8.72
C ALA A 120 1.21 -1.96 -8.71
N ALA A 121 1.58 -0.82 -8.12
CA ALA A 121 0.74 0.37 -8.12
C ALA A 121 0.54 0.96 -9.52
N SER A 122 1.57 0.96 -10.37
CA SER A 122 1.47 1.46 -11.74
C SER A 122 0.57 0.58 -12.63
N LEU A 123 0.52 -0.74 -12.36
CA LEU A 123 -0.33 -1.67 -13.09
C LEU A 123 -1.74 -1.78 -12.50
N ALA A 124 -1.97 -1.42 -11.24
CA ALA A 124 -3.27 -1.53 -10.60
C ALA A 124 -4.41 -0.82 -11.35
N PRO A 125 -4.24 0.40 -11.92
CA PRO A 125 -5.28 1.02 -12.76
C PRO A 125 -5.61 0.24 -14.03
N VAL A 126 -4.61 -0.43 -14.62
CA VAL A 126 -4.83 -1.29 -15.79
C VAL A 126 -5.67 -2.51 -15.42
N TYR A 127 -5.34 -3.16 -14.31
CA TYR A 127 -6.15 -4.27 -13.79
C TYR A 127 -7.56 -3.82 -13.43
N ALA A 128 -7.71 -2.64 -12.79
CA ALA A 128 -9.00 -2.07 -12.46
C ALA A 128 -9.83 -1.77 -13.71
N TRP A 129 -9.21 -1.29 -14.79
CA TRP A 129 -9.89 -1.07 -16.06
C TRP A 129 -10.54 -2.35 -16.59
N TYR A 130 -9.86 -3.50 -16.53
CA TYR A 130 -10.42 -4.77 -17.00
C TYR A 130 -11.43 -5.39 -16.03
N LEU A 131 -11.24 -5.23 -14.72
CA LEU A 131 -12.02 -5.90 -13.69
C LEU A 131 -13.20 -5.07 -13.15
N LEU A 132 -13.12 -3.74 -13.25
CA LEU A 132 -14.05 -2.78 -12.64
C LEU A 132 -14.56 -1.74 -13.64
N SER A 133 -14.51 -2.01 -14.96
CA SER A 133 -14.92 -1.05 -16.01
C SER A 133 -16.37 -0.54 -15.86
N ALA A 134 -17.26 -1.36 -15.29
CA ALA A 134 -18.63 -0.96 -14.98
C ALA A 134 -18.75 -0.03 -13.75
N TYR A 135 -17.68 0.16 -12.97
CA TYR A 135 -17.66 0.88 -11.71
C TYR A 135 -16.68 2.05 -11.77
N THR A 136 -17.04 3.11 -12.50
CA THR A 136 -16.16 4.27 -12.77
C THR A 136 -15.60 4.90 -11.50
N ASP A 137 -16.39 5.01 -10.42
CA ASP A 137 -15.95 5.57 -9.14
C ASP A 137 -14.79 4.76 -8.53
N TYR A 138 -14.85 3.42 -8.63
CA TYR A 138 -13.79 2.54 -8.13
C TYR A 138 -12.53 2.61 -9.00
N LEU A 139 -12.70 2.69 -10.32
CA LEU A 139 -11.59 2.87 -11.24
C LEU A 139 -10.82 4.18 -10.95
N ILE A 140 -11.55 5.29 -10.79
CA ILE A 140 -10.95 6.59 -10.42
C ILE A 140 -10.26 6.50 -9.06
N THR A 141 -10.88 5.83 -8.10
CA THR A 141 -10.29 5.61 -6.76
C THR A 141 -8.94 4.89 -6.85
N VAL A 142 -8.87 3.79 -7.60
CA VAL A 142 -7.61 3.02 -7.79
C VAL A 142 -6.57 3.87 -8.49
N LEU A 143 -6.95 4.66 -9.50
CA LEU A 143 -6.04 5.57 -10.20
C LEU A 143 -5.45 6.62 -9.24
N ILE A 144 -6.29 7.30 -8.45
CA ILE A 144 -5.84 8.30 -7.47
C ILE A 144 -4.90 7.66 -6.43
N MET A 145 -5.27 6.50 -5.88
CA MET A 145 -4.44 5.78 -4.94
C MET A 145 -3.08 5.41 -5.53
N SER A 146 -3.04 4.95 -6.78
CA SER A 146 -1.83 4.59 -7.51
C SER A 146 -0.91 5.79 -7.70
N VAL A 147 -1.44 6.92 -8.14
CA VAL A 147 -0.67 8.17 -8.30
C VAL A 147 -0.07 8.62 -6.98
N LEU A 148 -0.88 8.66 -5.91
CA LEU A 148 -0.41 9.04 -4.59
C LEU A 148 0.65 8.05 -4.04
N LEU A 149 0.48 6.75 -4.27
CA LEU A 149 1.42 5.73 -3.82
C LEU A 149 2.76 5.87 -4.55
N VAL A 150 2.77 6.03 -5.86
CA VAL A 150 3.99 6.26 -6.65
C VAL A 150 4.66 7.57 -6.20
N TRP A 151 3.90 8.64 -5.97
CA TRP A 151 4.43 9.90 -5.46
C TRP A 151 5.06 9.74 -4.06
N ARG A 152 4.45 8.95 -3.16
CA ARG A 152 5.02 8.62 -1.84
C ARG A 152 6.33 7.80 -1.94
N HIS A 153 6.56 7.14 -3.07
CA HIS A 153 7.80 6.41 -3.36
C HIS A 153 8.89 7.26 -4.06
N ARG A 154 8.70 8.57 -4.25
CA ARG A 154 9.66 9.43 -4.97
C ARG A 154 11.10 9.35 -4.45
N SER A 155 11.29 9.20 -3.13
CA SER A 155 12.63 9.03 -2.55
C SER A 155 13.25 7.67 -2.89
N ASN A 156 12.42 6.61 -2.95
CA ASN A 156 12.86 5.29 -3.39
C ASN A 156 13.20 5.27 -4.87
N ILE A 157 12.40 5.95 -5.70
CA ILE A 157 12.67 6.09 -7.14
C ILE A 157 14.04 6.74 -7.35
N LYS A 158 14.34 7.84 -6.64
CA LYS A 158 15.67 8.48 -6.70
C LYS A 158 16.78 7.52 -6.29
N LYS A 159 16.59 6.74 -5.20
CA LYS A 159 17.58 5.76 -4.72
C LYS A 159 17.74 4.58 -5.69
N LEU A 160 16.66 4.10 -6.30
CA LEU A 160 16.72 3.04 -7.31
C LEU A 160 17.51 3.46 -8.54
N LEU A 161 17.25 4.69 -9.03
CA LEU A 161 18.01 5.26 -10.17
C LEU A 161 19.48 5.49 -9.86
N ALA A 162 19.80 5.86 -8.61
CA ALA A 162 21.17 6.06 -8.14
C ALA A 162 21.87 4.75 -7.71
N GLY A 163 21.18 3.59 -7.75
CA GLY A 163 21.74 2.30 -7.29
C GLY A 163 21.95 2.20 -5.76
N THR A 164 21.36 3.12 -4.98
CA THR A 164 21.55 3.21 -3.52
C THR A 164 20.34 2.73 -2.70
N GLU A 165 19.33 2.16 -3.36
CA GLU A 165 18.17 1.60 -2.65
C GLU A 165 18.54 0.34 -1.88
N SER A 166 18.04 0.22 -0.65
CA SER A 166 18.30 -0.96 0.20
C SER A 166 17.46 -2.15 -0.23
N GLY A 167 18.09 -3.17 -0.79
CA GLY A 167 17.46 -4.44 -1.14
C GLY A 167 17.43 -5.44 0.03
N PHE A 168 16.73 -6.56 -0.15
CA PHE A 168 16.79 -7.72 0.75
C PHE A 168 17.85 -8.71 0.25
N GLY A 169 18.78 -9.13 1.14
CA GLY A 169 19.81 -10.11 0.82
C GLY A 169 20.97 -9.60 -0.03
N LYS A 170 21.06 -8.28 -0.28
CA LYS A 170 22.29 -7.64 -0.79
C LYS A 170 23.06 -7.11 0.41
N LYS A 171 24.25 -7.67 0.63
CA LYS A 171 25.26 -7.08 1.50
C LYS A 171 25.94 -5.93 0.78
#